data_d12dd7cd367806f79bffb965ef4041e4
#
_entry.id   d12dd7cd367806f79bffb965ef4041e4
#
_cell.length_a   1.000
_cell.length_b   1.000
_cell.length_c   1.000
_cell.angle_alpha   90.00
_cell.angle_beta   90.00
_cell.angle_gamma   90.00
#
_symmetry.space_group_name_H-M   'P 1'
#
loop_
_entity.id
_entity.type
_entity.pdbx_description
1 polymer ?
#
loop_
_entity_poly.entity_id
_entity_poly.type
_entity_poly.pdbx_seq_one_letter_code
_entity_poly.pdbx_strand_id
1 'polypeptide(L)'
;MRRLSTKVLALGAVLLLCLSFVQGVACADEKVLLMATTTSTDDTGLLDYLAPLFKEDTGITLQWTATGTGKALKLGENCDVDVLLVHDPDSEKKFVEAGYGVDRTQVMYNDFIIIGPADDPAGIKGLTSTEAFKKIAEKKAIFVSRADESGTHMKEKFVWQQAGLD
;
A
#
# COMPACT_ATOMS: atom_id res chain seq x y z
N MET A 1 49.67 -41.30 43.58
CA MET A 1 49.27 -40.56 42.37
C MET A 1 48.46 -41.48 41.47
N ARG A 2 47.11 -41.30 41.45
CA ARG A 2 46.23 -42.12 40.61
C ARG A 2 46.30 -41.61 39.16
N ARG A 3 46.79 -42.44 38.25
CA ARG A 3 46.79 -42.12 36.81
C ARG A 3 45.34 -42.14 36.32
N LEU A 4 44.82 -40.98 35.94
CA LEU A 4 43.50 -40.84 35.30
C LEU A 4 43.52 -41.67 34.00
N SER A 5 42.59 -42.59 33.83
CA SER A 5 42.51 -43.49 32.67
C SER A 5 42.36 -42.66 31.39
N THR A 6 43.13 -42.98 30.37
CA THR A 6 43.07 -42.35 29.01
C THR A 6 41.64 -42.33 28.42
N LYS A 7 40.78 -43.28 28.85
CA LYS A 7 39.37 -43.36 28.47
C LYS A 7 38.54 -42.20 29.03
N VAL A 8 38.87 -41.70 30.25
CA VAL A 8 38.15 -40.58 30.87
C VAL A 8 38.57 -39.24 30.20
N LEU A 9 39.85 -39.12 29.80
CA LEU A 9 40.33 -37.97 29.03
C LEU A 9 39.70 -37.93 27.62
N ALA A 10 39.59 -39.08 26.93
CA ALA A 10 38.94 -39.13 25.61
C ALA A 10 37.44 -38.80 25.66
N LEU A 11 36.74 -39.27 26.68
CA LEU A 11 35.30 -38.92 26.87
C LEU A 11 35.08 -37.45 27.15
N GLY A 12 35.96 -36.79 27.94
CA GLY A 12 35.91 -35.37 28.20
C GLY A 12 36.16 -34.50 26.98
N ALA A 13 37.13 -34.95 26.11
CA ALA A 13 37.40 -34.24 24.87
C ALA A 13 36.26 -34.30 23.84
N VAL A 14 35.58 -35.46 23.75
CA VAL A 14 34.41 -35.59 22.87
C VAL A 14 33.22 -34.76 23.37
N LEU A 15 33.01 -34.69 24.70
CA LEU A 15 31.94 -33.87 25.27
C LEU A 15 32.21 -32.37 25.06
N LEU A 16 33.46 -31.91 25.15
CA LEU A 16 33.86 -30.52 24.87
C LEU A 16 33.67 -30.18 23.37
N LEU A 17 33.96 -31.12 22.47
CA LEU A 17 33.79 -30.93 21.03
C LEU A 17 32.30 -30.83 20.63
N CYS A 18 31.42 -31.55 21.31
CA CYS A 18 29.97 -31.48 21.06
C CYS A 18 29.35 -30.17 21.59
N LEU A 19 29.90 -29.57 22.65
CA LEU A 19 29.40 -28.28 23.16
C LEU A 19 29.77 -27.08 22.28
N SER A 20 30.82 -27.20 21.45
CA SER A 20 31.22 -26.09 20.55
C SER A 20 30.41 -26.01 19.25
N PHE A 21 29.50 -26.97 18.97
CA PHE A 21 28.64 -26.96 17.77
C PHE A 21 27.25 -26.38 17.99
N VAL A 22 26.92 -25.95 19.20
CA VAL A 22 25.74 -25.11 19.43
C VAL A 22 26.12 -23.64 19.19
N GLN A 23 26.56 -23.33 17.98
CA GLN A 23 26.48 -21.96 17.50
C GLN A 23 24.97 -21.71 17.31
N GLY A 24 24.42 -20.96 18.26
CA GLY A 24 23.07 -20.48 18.14
C GLY A 24 22.90 -19.82 16.79
N VAL A 25 22.07 -20.37 15.94
CA VAL A 25 21.50 -19.64 14.83
C VAL A 25 20.74 -18.51 15.51
N ALA A 26 21.38 -17.33 15.61
CA ALA A 26 20.70 -16.12 15.94
C ALA A 26 19.67 -15.94 14.81
N CYS A 27 18.43 -16.35 15.03
CA CYS A 27 17.34 -15.85 14.25
C CYS A 27 17.37 -14.33 14.47
N ALA A 28 17.95 -13.62 13.52
CA ALA A 28 17.73 -12.19 13.44
C ALA A 28 16.22 -12.04 13.26
N ASP A 29 15.55 -11.40 14.23
CA ASP A 29 14.13 -11.08 14.10
C ASP A 29 13.95 -10.35 12.78
N GLU A 30 13.19 -10.96 11.87
CA GLU A 30 12.93 -10.36 10.56
C GLU A 30 12.15 -9.06 10.81
N LYS A 31 12.75 -7.94 10.43
CA LYS A 31 12.08 -6.65 10.52
C LYS A 31 10.99 -6.61 9.46
N VAL A 32 9.76 -6.37 9.89
CA VAL A 32 8.58 -6.27 9.02
C VAL A 32 8.03 -4.85 9.11
N LEU A 33 7.68 -4.27 7.96
CA LEU A 33 6.93 -3.02 7.84
C LEU A 33 5.53 -3.34 7.32
N LEU A 34 4.52 -3.00 8.10
CA LEU A 34 3.12 -3.21 7.73
C LEU A 34 2.57 -1.97 7.03
N MET A 35 2.02 -2.15 5.83
CA MET A 35 1.46 -1.06 5.03
C MET A 35 -0.01 -1.33 4.70
N ALA A 36 -0.84 -0.28 4.75
CA ALA A 36 -2.13 -0.32 4.09
C ALA A 36 -2.12 0.54 2.83
N THR A 37 -2.69 0.00 1.77
CA THR A 37 -2.78 0.66 0.47
C THR A 37 -4.15 0.44 -0.17
N THR A 38 -4.33 0.92 -1.40
CA THR A 38 -5.59 0.75 -2.14
C THR A 38 -5.49 -0.41 -3.13
N THR A 39 -6.64 -1.03 -3.42
CA THR A 39 -6.74 -2.10 -4.43
C THR A 39 -6.24 -1.63 -5.79
N SER A 40 -6.53 -0.38 -6.16
CA SER A 40 -6.06 0.19 -7.43
C SER A 40 -4.53 0.36 -7.49
N THR A 41 -3.86 0.56 -6.37
CA THR A 41 -2.39 0.58 -6.31
C THR A 41 -1.84 -0.83 -6.38
N ASP A 42 -2.41 -1.76 -5.65
CA ASP A 42 -2.04 -3.18 -5.62
C ASP A 42 -2.17 -3.83 -7.01
N ASP A 43 -3.30 -3.62 -7.68
CA ASP A 43 -3.60 -4.15 -9.02
C ASP A 43 -2.59 -3.73 -10.11
N THR A 44 -1.75 -2.72 -9.84
CA THR A 44 -0.70 -2.30 -10.79
C THR A 44 0.50 -3.25 -10.81
N GLY A 45 0.67 -4.11 -9.80
CA GLY A 45 1.86 -4.93 -9.59
C GLY A 45 3.10 -4.15 -9.15
N LEU A 46 2.96 -2.84 -8.86
CA LEU A 46 4.08 -1.99 -8.43
C LEU A 46 4.71 -2.48 -7.14
N LEU A 47 3.91 -2.88 -6.18
CA LEU A 47 4.39 -3.34 -4.88
C LEU A 47 5.07 -4.70 -4.98
N ASP A 48 4.58 -5.61 -5.82
CA ASP A 48 5.23 -6.89 -6.10
C ASP A 48 6.64 -6.70 -6.68
N TYR A 49 6.81 -5.66 -7.50
CA TYR A 49 8.10 -5.31 -8.07
C TYR A 49 9.03 -4.62 -7.05
N LEU A 50 8.52 -3.70 -6.24
CA LEU A 50 9.33 -2.89 -5.32
C LEU A 50 9.69 -3.61 -4.02
N ALA A 51 8.81 -4.48 -3.47
CA ALA A 51 9.01 -5.10 -2.17
C ALA A 51 10.31 -5.93 -2.08
N PRO A 52 10.70 -6.76 -3.07
CA PRO A 52 11.97 -7.47 -3.02
C PRO A 52 13.18 -6.53 -3.07
N LEU A 53 13.12 -5.45 -3.84
CA LEU A 53 14.19 -4.44 -3.91
C LEU A 53 14.32 -3.69 -2.58
N PHE A 54 13.19 -3.32 -1.98
CA PHE A 54 13.17 -2.70 -0.65
C PHE A 54 13.78 -3.61 0.42
N LYS A 55 13.48 -4.91 0.37
CA LYS A 55 14.08 -5.90 1.27
C LYS A 55 15.59 -6.03 1.05
N GLU A 56 16.04 -6.04 -0.19
CA GLU A 56 17.47 -6.09 -0.54
C GLU A 56 18.22 -4.86 0.00
N ASP A 57 17.65 -3.67 -0.19
CA ASP A 57 18.27 -2.40 0.19
C ASP A 57 18.27 -2.17 1.71
N THR A 58 17.21 -2.59 2.41
CA THR A 58 16.98 -2.20 3.81
C THR A 58 17.07 -3.36 4.80
N GLY A 59 16.94 -4.59 4.33
CA GLY A 59 16.77 -5.78 5.18
C GLY A 59 15.38 -5.87 5.84
N ILE A 60 14.41 -5.04 5.43
CA ILE A 60 13.05 -4.99 5.97
C ILE A 60 12.09 -5.66 4.99
N THR A 61 11.26 -6.58 5.48
CA THR A 61 10.21 -7.19 4.69
C THR A 61 8.98 -6.29 4.70
N LEU A 62 8.55 -5.84 3.52
CA LEU A 62 7.29 -5.11 3.35
C LEU A 62 6.14 -6.10 3.24
N GLN A 63 5.13 -5.94 4.09
CA GLN A 63 3.85 -6.64 4.00
C GLN A 63 2.74 -5.61 3.86
N TRP A 64 1.77 -5.85 2.97
CA TRP A 64 0.69 -4.88 2.77
C TRP A 64 -0.68 -5.52 2.70
N THR A 65 -1.68 -4.69 3.03
CA THR A 65 -3.09 -4.99 2.88
C THR A 65 -3.71 -3.99 1.91
N ALA A 66 -4.29 -4.48 0.83
CA ALA A 66 -5.00 -3.66 -0.15
C ALA A 66 -6.50 -3.58 0.16
N THR A 67 -7.03 -2.36 0.22
CA THR A 67 -8.45 -2.10 0.51
C THR A 67 -8.87 -0.74 -0.08
N GLY A 68 -10.07 -0.24 0.22
CA GLY A 68 -10.46 1.13 -0.13
C GLY A 68 -9.79 2.16 0.78
N THR A 69 -9.56 3.40 0.28
CA THR A 69 -8.87 4.48 1.01
C THR A 69 -9.39 4.67 2.43
N GLY A 70 -10.72 4.73 2.63
CA GLY A 70 -11.30 4.92 3.96
C GLY A 70 -10.98 3.79 4.94
N LYS A 71 -10.96 2.54 4.48
CA LYS A 71 -10.57 1.39 5.31
C LYS A 71 -9.06 1.39 5.59
N ALA A 72 -8.23 1.75 4.61
CA ALA A 72 -6.79 1.87 4.80
C ALA A 72 -6.45 2.92 5.87
N LEU A 73 -7.07 4.10 5.81
CA LEU A 73 -6.94 5.13 6.84
C LEU A 73 -7.39 4.62 8.21
N LYS A 74 -8.48 3.84 8.27
CA LYS A 74 -8.95 3.26 9.54
C LYS A 74 -7.96 2.27 10.15
N LEU A 75 -7.26 1.48 9.36
CA LEU A 75 -6.17 0.63 9.85
C LEU A 75 -5.05 1.47 10.46
N GLY A 76 -4.70 2.61 9.85
CA GLY A 76 -3.73 3.55 10.43
C GLY A 76 -4.21 4.20 11.73
N GLU A 77 -5.49 4.63 11.79
CA GLU A 77 -6.07 5.18 13.02
C GLU A 77 -6.00 4.18 14.19
N ASN A 78 -6.18 2.90 13.90
CA ASN A 78 -6.14 1.84 14.91
C ASN A 78 -4.71 1.39 15.25
N CYS A 79 -3.68 1.91 14.59
CA CYS A 79 -2.28 1.44 14.68
C CYS A 79 -2.11 -0.02 14.24
N ASP A 80 -2.93 -0.49 13.31
CA ASP A 80 -2.82 -1.84 12.73
C ASP A 80 -1.74 -1.91 11.63
N VAL A 81 -1.23 -0.75 11.16
CA VAL A 81 -0.19 -0.62 10.15
C VAL A 81 0.76 0.52 10.50
N ASP A 82 2.00 0.42 9.99
CA ASP A 82 3.08 1.38 10.24
C ASP A 82 3.09 2.52 9.19
N VAL A 83 2.61 2.23 7.98
CA VAL A 83 2.64 3.19 6.86
C VAL A 83 1.39 3.06 5.99
N LEU A 84 0.99 4.18 5.41
CA LEU A 84 -0.13 4.27 4.48
C LEU A 84 0.38 4.72 3.11
N LEU A 85 -0.03 4.04 2.04
CA LEU A 85 0.17 4.46 0.67
C LEU A 85 -1.21 4.59 -0.01
N VAL A 86 -1.75 5.79 0.02
CA VAL A 86 -3.10 6.10 -0.48
C VAL A 86 -3.06 7.30 -1.42
N HIS A 87 -4.18 7.67 -2.03
CA HIS A 87 -4.22 8.68 -3.09
C HIS A 87 -5.41 9.62 -2.99
N ASP A 88 -5.84 9.96 -1.77
CA ASP A 88 -6.85 11.00 -1.50
C ASP A 88 -6.25 12.10 -0.62
N PRO A 89 -5.67 13.16 -1.22
CA PRO A 89 -4.97 14.20 -0.50
C PRO A 89 -5.78 14.88 0.60
N ASP A 90 -7.09 15.00 0.45
CA ASP A 90 -7.93 15.68 1.43
C ASP A 90 -8.16 14.80 2.66
N SER A 91 -8.40 13.51 2.47
CA SER A 91 -8.48 12.55 3.59
C SER A 91 -7.14 12.36 4.27
N GLU A 92 -6.02 12.32 3.53
CA GLU A 92 -4.66 12.24 4.07
C GLU A 92 -4.32 13.42 4.96
N LYS A 93 -4.64 14.66 4.53
CA LYS A 93 -4.43 15.87 5.33
C LYS A 93 -5.23 15.82 6.64
N LYS A 94 -6.53 15.47 6.56
CA LYS A 94 -7.38 15.32 7.74
C LYS A 94 -6.86 14.28 8.72
N PHE A 95 -6.33 13.17 8.21
CA PHE A 95 -5.73 12.10 9.01
C PHE A 95 -4.52 12.61 9.81
N VAL A 96 -3.63 13.38 9.18
CA VAL A 96 -2.46 13.98 9.85
C VAL A 96 -2.88 15.10 10.81
N GLU A 97 -3.81 15.98 10.41
CA GLU A 97 -4.35 17.04 11.26
C GLU A 97 -5.03 16.50 12.52
N ALA A 98 -5.67 15.35 12.43
CA ALA A 98 -6.26 14.64 13.56
C ALA A 98 -5.22 13.94 14.46
N GLY A 99 -3.94 13.94 14.09
CA GLY A 99 -2.85 13.37 14.89
C GLY A 99 -2.68 11.86 14.73
N TYR A 100 -3.31 11.23 13.73
CA TYR A 100 -3.18 9.80 13.47
C TYR A 100 -1.94 9.43 12.65
N GLY A 101 -1.28 10.40 12.01
CA GLY A 101 -0.09 10.19 11.21
C GLY A 101 0.83 11.40 11.20
N VAL A 102 2.06 11.17 10.73
CA VAL A 102 3.11 12.18 10.56
C VAL A 102 3.72 12.08 9.17
N ASP A 103 4.53 13.05 8.79
CA ASP A 103 5.41 13.01 7.62
C ASP A 103 4.70 12.68 6.30
N ARG A 104 3.52 13.29 6.06
CA ARG A 104 2.83 13.13 4.78
C ARG A 104 3.73 13.57 3.62
N THR A 105 4.12 12.61 2.80
CA THR A 105 4.99 12.83 1.64
C THR A 105 4.24 12.51 0.35
N GLN A 106 4.30 13.42 -0.63
CA GLN A 106 3.77 13.16 -1.96
C GLN A 106 4.79 12.31 -2.75
N VAL A 107 4.40 11.07 -3.10
CA VAL A 107 5.28 10.09 -3.75
C VAL A 107 5.13 10.15 -5.27
N MET A 108 3.90 10.15 -5.77
CA MET A 108 3.56 10.15 -7.19
C MET A 108 2.18 10.73 -7.42
N TYR A 109 1.83 10.98 -8.66
CA TYR A 109 0.48 11.37 -9.09
C TYR A 109 0.07 10.60 -10.33
N ASN A 110 -1.22 10.54 -10.57
CA ASN A 110 -1.82 10.11 -11.82
C ASN A 110 -3.05 10.98 -12.12
N ASP A 111 -3.52 10.91 -13.35
CA ASP A 111 -4.69 11.66 -13.80
C ASP A 111 -5.92 10.74 -13.90
N PHE A 112 -7.10 11.31 -13.62
CA PHE A 112 -8.35 10.71 -13.98
C PHE A 112 -8.71 11.13 -15.41
N ILE A 113 -9.15 10.18 -16.22
CA ILE A 113 -9.57 10.42 -17.60
C ILE A 113 -11.00 9.93 -17.81
N ILE A 114 -11.70 10.58 -18.73
CA ILE A 114 -13.00 10.13 -19.24
C ILE A 114 -12.72 9.40 -20.55
N ILE A 115 -13.15 8.16 -20.66
CA ILE A 115 -13.01 7.36 -21.88
C ILE A 115 -14.40 7.03 -22.44
N GLY A 116 -14.48 6.94 -23.76
CA GLY A 116 -15.73 6.64 -24.46
C GLY A 116 -15.46 6.20 -25.90
N PRO A 117 -16.52 6.02 -26.70
CA PRO A 117 -16.42 5.67 -28.12
C PRO A 117 -15.59 6.70 -28.91
N ALA A 118 -14.84 6.23 -29.92
CA ALA A 118 -13.95 7.07 -30.73
C ALA A 118 -14.68 8.17 -31.52
N ASP A 119 -15.95 7.93 -31.86
CA ASP A 119 -16.86 8.87 -32.57
C ASP A 119 -17.42 9.97 -31.67
N ASP A 120 -17.10 9.94 -30.38
CA ASP A 120 -17.47 10.95 -29.38
C ASP A 120 -18.95 11.39 -29.45
N PRO A 121 -19.91 10.49 -29.22
CA PRO A 121 -21.33 10.80 -29.40
C PRO A 121 -21.83 11.89 -28.44
N ALA A 122 -21.18 12.09 -27.30
CA ALA A 122 -21.48 13.14 -26.35
C ALA A 122 -20.83 14.49 -26.74
N GLY A 123 -19.80 14.50 -27.58
CA GLY A 123 -19.06 15.68 -28.00
C GLY A 123 -18.23 16.29 -26.89
N ILE A 124 -17.50 15.45 -26.13
CA ILE A 124 -16.74 15.85 -24.93
C ILE A 124 -15.25 16.00 -25.19
N LYS A 125 -14.75 15.57 -26.31
CA LYS A 125 -13.33 15.59 -26.64
C LYS A 125 -12.76 17.03 -26.56
N GLY A 126 -11.70 17.19 -25.76
CA GLY A 126 -11.02 18.48 -25.57
C GLY A 126 -11.70 19.44 -24.59
N LEU A 127 -12.83 19.06 -23.99
CA LEU A 127 -13.48 19.82 -22.92
C LEU A 127 -12.78 19.59 -21.58
N THR A 128 -12.97 20.54 -20.64
CA THR A 128 -12.66 20.30 -19.24
C THR A 128 -13.56 19.22 -18.66
N SER A 129 -13.15 18.58 -17.57
CA SER A 129 -13.95 17.53 -16.93
C SER A 129 -15.35 18.00 -16.56
N THR A 130 -15.47 19.21 -16.02
CA THR A 130 -16.75 19.82 -15.64
C THR A 130 -17.65 20.08 -16.84
N GLU A 131 -17.09 20.62 -17.94
CA GLU A 131 -17.84 20.84 -19.18
C GLU A 131 -18.27 19.51 -19.82
N ALA A 132 -17.38 18.50 -19.80
CA ALA A 132 -17.68 17.18 -20.32
C ALA A 132 -18.85 16.53 -19.57
N PHE A 133 -18.88 16.61 -18.24
CA PHE A 133 -19.98 16.08 -17.44
C PHE A 133 -21.29 16.81 -17.69
N LYS A 134 -21.28 18.15 -17.82
CA LYS A 134 -22.47 18.91 -18.26
C LYS A 134 -22.98 18.44 -19.61
N LYS A 135 -22.05 18.24 -20.55
CA LYS A 135 -22.40 17.82 -21.90
C LYS A 135 -23.00 16.40 -21.95
N ILE A 136 -22.44 15.48 -21.16
CA ILE A 136 -22.97 14.12 -21.00
C ILE A 136 -24.41 14.18 -20.49
N ALA A 137 -24.69 14.98 -19.46
CA ALA A 137 -26.03 15.15 -18.91
C ALA A 137 -27.00 15.80 -19.90
N GLU A 138 -26.60 16.89 -20.56
CA GLU A 138 -27.40 17.60 -21.57
C GLU A 138 -27.80 16.66 -22.72
N LYS A 139 -26.87 15.84 -23.18
CA LYS A 139 -27.09 14.87 -24.24
C LYS A 139 -27.81 13.61 -23.79
N LYS A 140 -28.03 13.45 -22.49
CA LYS A 140 -28.54 12.20 -21.88
C LYS A 140 -27.72 10.98 -22.35
N ALA A 141 -26.41 11.16 -22.51
CA ALA A 141 -25.51 10.09 -22.91
C ALA A 141 -25.36 9.07 -21.76
N ILE A 142 -25.14 7.81 -22.15
CA ILE A 142 -24.90 6.76 -21.15
C ILE A 142 -23.57 7.04 -20.46
N PHE A 143 -23.61 7.12 -19.13
CA PHE A 143 -22.43 7.22 -18.29
C PHE A 143 -22.36 6.00 -17.36
N VAL A 144 -21.17 5.39 -17.28
CA VAL A 144 -20.95 4.22 -16.43
C VAL A 144 -20.16 4.67 -15.20
N SER A 145 -20.84 4.66 -14.06
CA SER A 145 -20.24 4.94 -12.75
C SER A 145 -19.65 3.67 -12.14
N ARG A 146 -18.59 3.81 -11.37
CA ARG A 146 -18.10 2.71 -10.54
C ARG A 146 -19.00 2.36 -9.37
N ALA A 147 -19.67 3.33 -8.78
CA ALA A 147 -20.64 3.17 -7.69
C ALA A 147 -20.16 2.30 -6.50
N ASP A 148 -18.84 2.30 -6.21
CA ASP A 148 -18.18 1.38 -5.27
C ASP A 148 -17.47 2.08 -4.11
N GLU A 149 -17.71 3.40 -3.94
CA GLU A 149 -17.05 4.25 -2.94
C GLU A 149 -15.51 4.24 -3.04
N SER A 150 -14.94 3.85 -4.18
CA SER A 150 -13.53 3.97 -4.49
C SER A 150 -13.12 5.44 -4.71
N GLY A 151 -11.81 5.71 -4.73
CA GLY A 151 -11.29 7.03 -5.07
C GLY A 151 -11.77 7.52 -6.44
N THR A 152 -11.97 6.63 -7.41
CA THR A 152 -12.54 6.95 -8.72
C THR A 152 -14.00 7.39 -8.60
N HIS A 153 -14.80 6.68 -7.82
CA HIS A 153 -16.21 7.05 -7.57
C HIS A 153 -16.30 8.37 -6.79
N MET A 154 -15.46 8.59 -5.80
CA MET A 154 -15.41 9.89 -5.10
C MET A 154 -15.03 11.05 -6.02
N LYS A 155 -14.08 10.84 -6.95
CA LYS A 155 -13.69 11.84 -7.95
C LYS A 155 -14.82 12.12 -8.94
N GLU A 156 -15.52 11.09 -9.37
CA GLU A 156 -16.72 11.21 -10.20
C GLU A 156 -17.78 12.11 -9.52
N LYS A 157 -18.18 11.77 -8.27
CA LYS A 157 -19.14 12.56 -7.49
C LYS A 157 -18.70 14.02 -7.36
N PHE A 158 -17.42 14.25 -7.08
CA PHE A 158 -16.88 15.60 -7.02
C PHE A 158 -17.04 16.37 -8.34
N VAL A 159 -16.78 15.73 -9.49
CA VAL A 159 -16.91 16.40 -10.80
C VAL A 159 -18.40 16.66 -11.13
N TRP A 160 -19.33 15.74 -10.82
CA TRP A 160 -20.77 16.00 -10.93
C TRP A 160 -21.19 17.22 -10.13
N GLN A 161 -20.76 17.30 -8.87
CA GLN A 161 -21.04 18.45 -8.00
C GLN A 161 -20.46 19.77 -8.57
N GLN A 162 -19.20 19.75 -9.05
CA GLN A 162 -18.60 20.93 -9.70
C GLN A 162 -19.33 21.32 -10.99
N ALA A 163 -19.97 20.39 -11.65
CA ALA A 163 -20.82 20.65 -12.81
C ALA A 163 -22.20 21.21 -12.44
N GLY A 164 -22.56 21.26 -11.15
CA GLY A 164 -23.87 21.65 -10.66
C GLY A 164 -24.96 20.61 -10.95
N LEU A 165 -24.55 19.36 -10.99
CA LEU A 165 -25.38 18.17 -11.26
C LEU A 165 -25.23 17.22 -10.09
N ASP A 166 -26.34 16.79 -9.48
CA ASP A 166 -26.39 15.80 -8.40
C ASP A 166 -26.96 14.47 -8.93
#